data_6111c1887300604c1e74a9573ae95292
#
_entry.id   6111c1887300604c1e74a9573ae95292
#
_cell.length_a   1.000
_cell.length_b   1.000
_cell.length_c   1.000
_cell.angle_alpha   90.00
_cell.angle_beta   90.00
_cell.angle_gamma   90.00
#
_symmetry.space_group_name_H-M   'P 1'
#
loop_
_entity.id
_entity.type
_entity.pdbx_description
1 polymer ?
#
loop_
_entity_poly.entity_id
_entity_poly.type
_entity_poly.pdbx_seq_one_letter_code
_entity_poly.pdbx_strand_id
1 'polypeptide(L)'
;MSMCMSLLYSCTTDKGLDKLAPAYQREQEVLDGMRTKLEAHQGYWRMAYYPDEHRSYGGYNIYVRFVKGRVEAITELDMNKDSSSYDLVSIDMPTLTFDTRNEVLHHFSTATEYFRNARGGDFELLIRGNQADTILLEGRKTHNQIRLEPINVEPSQEIASIQKVHQTLQGKGIQPMTIGSLSGVQIALYSTYRTMEFILPATGEDGKATSIKEAFHYTTNGIRFYEPVSIGGVRISALKLSEDASSLLDESNGLVFKLTTPILDFYRNKYAVKLAEGSASLQFYGSLRSVNKEMVRQYGEQLSTTMYLGSNTASDVEASLEGNDTSLATMLWHDLNDTKGKSVGRSLSYEMDFAAHGDNAQEINFFAIDGNESTFWYYYDRSVKPWINLFRRYSPYKVEKSTSDGVDTYRLTSTKDSRYWFDIKAL
;
A
#
# COMPACT_ATOMS: atom_id res chain seq x y z
N MET A 1 -32.38 -72.27 32.31
CA MET A 1 -32.90 -70.96 31.94
C MET A 1 -32.42 -70.00 33.06
N SER A 2 -31.32 -69.37 32.83
CA SER A 2 -30.75 -68.37 33.81
C SER A 2 -30.65 -67.05 33.09
N MET A 3 -31.41 -66.12 33.59
CA MET A 3 -31.57 -64.77 33.02
C MET A 3 -30.53 -63.85 33.67
N CYS A 4 -29.45 -63.53 32.86
CA CYS A 4 -28.47 -62.56 33.26
C CYS A 4 -29.03 -61.13 33.05
N MET A 5 -29.23 -60.42 34.11
CA MET A 5 -29.66 -59.05 34.16
C MET A 5 -28.39 -58.16 34.18
N SER A 6 -28.04 -57.61 33.02
CA SER A 6 -26.91 -56.65 32.88
C SER A 6 -27.35 -55.26 33.37
N LEU A 7 -26.80 -54.82 34.48
CA LEU A 7 -26.88 -53.46 35.01
C LEU A 7 -26.05 -52.52 34.14
N LEU A 8 -26.72 -51.64 33.42
CA LEU A 8 -26.10 -50.49 32.75
C LEU A 8 -25.78 -49.42 33.85
N TYR A 9 -24.53 -49.38 34.24
CA TYR A 9 -24.01 -48.23 34.99
C TYR A 9 -23.81 -47.08 33.99
N SER A 10 -24.71 -46.10 34.02
CA SER A 10 -24.52 -44.81 33.42
C SER A 10 -23.54 -44.01 34.32
N CYS A 11 -22.30 -43.91 33.91
CA CYS A 11 -21.36 -42.98 34.53
C CYS A 11 -21.66 -41.56 34.05
N THR A 12 -22.52 -40.86 34.78
CA THR A 12 -22.58 -39.41 34.73
C THR A 12 -21.52 -38.83 35.68
N THR A 13 -20.31 -38.74 35.18
CA THR A 13 -19.27 -37.91 35.86
C THR A 13 -19.21 -36.54 35.23
N ASP A 14 -20.24 -35.78 35.45
CA ASP A 14 -20.30 -34.35 35.11
C ASP A 14 -19.85 -33.48 36.31
N LYS A 15 -18.72 -33.88 36.92
CA LYS A 15 -18.18 -33.18 38.14
C LYS A 15 -17.23 -32.05 37.79
N GLY A 16 -17.04 -31.68 36.52
CA GLY A 16 -16.14 -30.61 36.10
C GLY A 16 -16.81 -29.34 35.61
N LEU A 17 -18.03 -29.44 35.08
CA LEU A 17 -18.73 -28.29 34.50
C LEU A 17 -19.46 -27.41 35.54
N ASP A 18 -19.86 -27.96 36.66
CA ASP A 18 -20.55 -27.22 37.72
C ASP A 18 -19.68 -26.17 38.46
N LYS A 19 -18.38 -26.12 38.15
CA LYS A 19 -17.46 -25.13 38.76
C LYS A 19 -17.11 -23.98 37.82
N LEU A 20 -17.55 -24.00 36.58
CA LEU A 20 -17.30 -22.90 35.64
C LEU A 20 -18.45 -21.89 35.77
N ALA A 21 -18.10 -20.63 35.90
CA ALA A 21 -19.06 -19.53 35.78
C ALA A 21 -19.85 -19.66 34.45
N PRO A 22 -21.13 -19.22 34.42
CA PRO A 22 -21.90 -19.17 33.18
C PRO A 22 -21.11 -18.54 32.03
N ALA A 23 -21.33 -18.98 30.79
CA ALA A 23 -20.56 -18.53 29.61
C ALA A 23 -20.54 -17.00 29.52
N TYR A 24 -21.69 -16.35 29.71
CA TYR A 24 -21.78 -14.89 29.63
C TYR A 24 -20.93 -14.18 30.71
N GLN A 25 -20.80 -14.76 31.92
CA GLN A 25 -19.97 -14.14 32.98
C GLN A 25 -18.48 -14.23 32.61
N ARG A 26 -18.05 -15.37 32.08
CA ARG A 26 -16.66 -15.55 31.61
C ARG A 26 -16.33 -14.62 30.46
N GLU A 27 -17.26 -14.43 29.54
CA GLU A 27 -17.11 -13.47 28.44
C GLU A 27 -17.00 -12.04 29.01
N GLN A 28 -17.87 -11.65 29.91
CA GLN A 28 -17.84 -10.34 30.54
C GLN A 28 -16.51 -10.10 31.28
N GLU A 29 -16.02 -11.10 32.03
CA GLU A 29 -14.72 -11.02 32.71
C GLU A 29 -13.57 -10.82 31.73
N VAL A 30 -13.60 -11.46 30.53
CA VAL A 30 -12.61 -11.26 29.50
C VAL A 30 -12.67 -9.83 28.94
N LEU A 31 -13.86 -9.31 28.66
CA LEU A 31 -14.05 -7.95 28.14
C LEU A 31 -13.62 -6.89 29.19
N ASP A 32 -14.00 -7.07 30.45
CA ASP A 32 -13.63 -6.15 31.53
C ASP A 32 -12.12 -6.19 31.82
N GLY A 33 -11.52 -7.37 31.77
CA GLY A 33 -10.06 -7.54 31.84
C GLY A 33 -9.32 -6.83 30.71
N MET A 34 -9.86 -6.93 29.49
CA MET A 34 -9.29 -6.24 28.33
C MET A 34 -9.44 -4.72 28.45
N ARG A 35 -10.61 -4.22 28.84
CA ARG A 35 -10.86 -2.80 29.10
C ARG A 35 -9.86 -2.27 30.13
N THR A 36 -9.70 -2.99 31.23
CA THR A 36 -8.75 -2.64 32.30
C THR A 36 -7.32 -2.57 31.74
N LYS A 37 -6.90 -3.54 30.91
CA LYS A 37 -5.55 -3.56 30.30
C LYS A 37 -5.35 -2.38 29.36
N LEU A 38 -6.31 -2.10 28.48
CA LEU A 38 -6.23 -0.99 27.52
C LEU A 38 -6.11 0.37 28.23
N GLU A 39 -6.93 0.60 29.27
CA GLU A 39 -6.99 1.88 29.98
C GLU A 39 -5.92 2.02 31.08
N ALA A 40 -5.30 0.93 31.53
CA ALA A 40 -4.22 0.99 32.52
C ALA A 40 -2.93 1.61 31.94
N HIS A 41 -2.71 1.44 30.65
CA HIS A 41 -1.56 2.05 29.98
C HIS A 41 -1.80 3.54 29.77
N GLN A 42 -1.02 4.39 30.46
CA GLN A 42 -1.20 5.86 30.41
C GLN A 42 -0.66 6.49 29.12
N GLY A 43 0.20 5.77 28.37
CA GLY A 43 0.74 6.18 27.08
C GLY A 43 -0.15 5.76 25.91
N TYR A 44 0.44 5.79 24.74
CA TYR A 44 -0.21 5.30 23.53
C TYR A 44 0.15 3.84 23.26
N TRP A 45 -0.74 3.19 22.55
CA TRP A 45 -0.51 1.90 21.91
C TRP A 45 -0.22 2.16 20.43
N ARG A 46 0.82 1.54 19.89
CA ARG A 46 1.10 1.54 18.46
C ARG A 46 0.43 0.33 17.83
N MET A 47 -0.32 0.55 16.78
CA MET A 47 -1.02 -0.45 16.00
C MET A 47 -0.42 -0.50 14.59
N ALA A 48 0.24 -1.61 14.22
CA ALA A 48 0.65 -1.86 12.84
C ALA A 48 -0.57 -2.39 12.07
N TYR A 49 -1.18 -1.51 11.27
CA TYR A 49 -2.47 -1.72 10.63
C TYR A 49 -2.31 -1.94 9.12
N TYR A 50 -2.93 -2.98 8.58
CA TYR A 50 -2.90 -3.30 7.16
C TYR A 50 -4.34 -3.28 6.62
N PRO A 51 -4.68 -2.29 5.76
CA PRO A 51 -5.96 -2.29 5.09
C PRO A 51 -6.00 -3.38 4.03
N ASP A 52 -7.18 -3.79 3.67
CA ASP A 52 -7.61 -4.86 2.78
C ASP A 52 -7.05 -6.27 3.09
N GLU A 53 -7.76 -7.28 2.59
CA GLU A 53 -7.41 -8.70 2.76
C GLU A 53 -6.06 -9.05 2.11
N HIS A 54 -5.75 -8.40 0.98
CA HIS A 54 -4.52 -8.69 0.22
C HIS A 54 -3.35 -7.78 0.59
N ARG A 55 -3.54 -6.85 1.53
CA ARG A 55 -2.52 -5.89 1.98
C ARG A 55 -1.94 -5.04 0.84
N SER A 56 -2.77 -4.77 -0.18
CA SER A 56 -2.36 -4.11 -1.42
C SER A 56 -1.84 -2.68 -1.20
N TYR A 57 -2.24 -2.07 -0.07
CA TYR A 57 -1.84 -0.71 0.31
C TYR A 57 -0.68 -0.69 1.33
N GLY A 58 -0.13 -1.87 1.70
CA GLY A 58 0.90 -1.97 2.73
C GLY A 58 0.38 -1.70 4.15
N GLY A 59 1.30 -1.46 5.08
CA GLY A 59 0.99 -1.28 6.49
C GLY A 59 1.24 0.14 6.99
N TYR A 60 0.43 0.58 7.96
CA TYR A 60 0.44 1.92 8.54
C TYR A 60 0.52 1.85 10.05
N ASN A 61 1.21 2.80 10.68
CA ASN A 61 1.20 2.92 12.12
C ASN A 61 0.07 3.87 12.54
N ILE A 62 -0.83 3.35 13.37
CA ILE A 62 -1.87 4.12 14.04
C ILE A 62 -1.59 4.05 15.54
N TYR A 63 -1.62 5.18 16.20
CA TYR A 63 -1.38 5.30 17.62
C TYR A 63 -2.70 5.57 18.32
N VAL A 64 -3.04 4.74 19.32
CA VAL A 64 -4.30 4.85 20.03
C VAL A 64 -4.08 4.93 21.53
N ARG A 65 -4.88 5.74 22.22
CA ARG A 65 -4.90 5.85 23.67
C ARG A 65 -6.31 5.69 24.18
N PHE A 66 -6.51 4.82 25.15
CA PHE A 66 -7.81 4.49 25.69
C PHE A 66 -8.00 5.14 27.08
N VAL A 67 -9.07 5.90 27.23
CA VAL A 67 -9.38 6.61 28.48
C VAL A 67 -10.90 6.65 28.70
N LYS A 68 -11.37 5.98 29.74
CA LYS A 68 -12.77 6.06 30.19
C LYS A 68 -13.81 5.83 29.08
N GLY A 69 -13.64 4.75 28.30
CA GLY A 69 -14.54 4.39 27.20
C GLY A 69 -14.36 5.23 25.94
N ARG A 70 -13.32 6.05 25.87
CA ARG A 70 -12.95 6.82 24.66
C ARG A 70 -11.60 6.37 24.14
N VAL A 71 -11.45 6.48 22.83
CA VAL A 71 -10.18 6.28 22.13
C VAL A 71 -9.77 7.59 21.47
N GLU A 72 -8.53 7.96 21.67
CA GLU A 72 -7.84 8.99 20.90
C GLU A 72 -6.92 8.30 19.91
N ALA A 73 -6.97 8.65 18.64
CA ALA A 73 -6.17 8.05 17.58
C ALA A 73 -5.36 9.11 16.83
N ILE A 74 -4.13 8.76 16.46
CA ILE A 74 -3.23 9.59 15.64
C ILE A 74 -2.70 8.70 14.52
N THR A 75 -2.66 9.22 13.29
CA THR A 75 -2.07 8.52 12.14
C THR A 75 -0.68 9.06 11.81
N GLU A 76 0.18 8.19 11.27
CA GLU A 76 1.49 8.61 10.75
C GLU A 76 1.40 9.33 9.40
N LEU A 77 0.25 9.32 8.72
CA LEU A 77 0.10 9.90 7.39
C LEU A 77 0.26 11.42 7.43
N ASP A 78 -0.49 12.07 8.28
CA ASP A 78 -0.58 13.53 8.35
C ASP A 78 -0.58 14.09 9.79
N MET A 79 -0.33 13.21 10.78
CA MET A 79 -0.42 13.53 12.22
C MET A 79 -1.82 13.97 12.66
N ASN A 80 -2.84 13.77 11.84
CA ASN A 80 -4.21 14.04 12.24
C ASN A 80 -4.58 13.23 13.47
N LYS A 81 -5.33 13.89 14.33
CA LYS A 81 -5.78 13.35 15.61
C LYS A 81 -7.28 13.46 15.71
N ASP A 82 -7.92 12.37 16.08
CA ASP A 82 -9.34 12.35 16.35
C ASP A 82 -9.67 11.50 17.58
N SER A 83 -10.85 11.73 18.17
CA SER A 83 -11.30 11.04 19.39
C SER A 83 -12.75 10.65 19.30
N SER A 84 -13.02 9.37 19.52
CA SER A 84 -14.35 8.77 19.50
C SER A 84 -14.59 7.88 20.72
N SER A 85 -15.76 7.25 20.81
CA SER A 85 -15.96 6.12 21.71
C SER A 85 -15.36 4.85 21.14
N TYR A 86 -15.04 3.91 21.99
CA TYR A 86 -14.78 2.52 21.64
C TYR A 86 -15.63 1.61 22.50
N ASP A 87 -15.87 0.40 22.06
CA ASP A 87 -16.50 -0.61 22.88
C ASP A 87 -15.79 -1.97 22.76
N LEU A 88 -16.06 -2.81 23.76
CA LEU A 88 -15.64 -4.19 23.80
C LEU A 88 -16.90 -5.03 23.83
N VAL A 89 -17.15 -5.78 22.79
CA VAL A 89 -18.36 -6.58 22.62
C VAL A 89 -18.00 -8.05 22.41
N SER A 90 -18.92 -8.94 22.73
CA SER A 90 -18.81 -10.36 22.38
C SER A 90 -19.99 -10.71 21.50
N ILE A 91 -19.74 -10.88 20.20
CA ILE A 91 -20.72 -11.39 19.22
C ILE A 91 -20.44 -12.87 19.02
N ASP A 92 -19.39 -13.21 18.29
CA ASP A 92 -18.86 -14.57 18.13
C ASP A 92 -17.58 -14.76 18.94
N MET A 93 -16.84 -13.68 19.08
CA MET A 93 -15.58 -13.58 19.83
C MET A 93 -15.46 -12.20 20.47
N PRO A 94 -14.64 -12.07 21.54
CA PRO A 94 -14.28 -10.76 22.07
C PRO A 94 -13.75 -9.85 20.97
N THR A 95 -14.34 -8.69 20.81
CA THR A 95 -14.09 -7.74 19.72
C THR A 95 -13.92 -6.34 20.28
N LEU A 96 -12.85 -5.66 19.87
CA LEU A 96 -12.68 -4.23 20.04
C LEU A 96 -13.29 -3.53 18.83
N THR A 97 -14.25 -2.63 19.06
CA THR A 97 -14.97 -1.95 18.00
C THR A 97 -14.91 -0.43 18.16
N PHE A 98 -14.91 0.27 17.01
CA PHE A 98 -14.87 1.72 16.90
C PHE A 98 -16.12 2.22 16.15
N ASP A 99 -17.31 1.95 16.69
CA ASP A 99 -18.59 2.22 16.01
C ASP A 99 -18.87 3.70 15.78
N THR A 100 -18.34 4.57 16.64
CA THR A 100 -18.45 6.01 16.45
C THR A 100 -17.39 6.49 15.48
N ARG A 101 -17.80 7.29 14.47
CA ARG A 101 -16.89 7.81 13.47
C ARG A 101 -15.65 8.45 14.08
N ASN A 102 -14.50 8.06 13.56
CA ASN A 102 -13.18 8.58 13.88
C ASN A 102 -12.41 8.69 12.57
N GLU A 103 -11.95 9.87 12.20
CA GLU A 103 -11.34 10.13 10.90
C GLU A 103 -10.06 9.30 10.71
N VAL A 104 -9.33 9.00 11.79
CA VAL A 104 -8.11 8.20 11.76
C VAL A 104 -8.43 6.71 11.61
N LEU A 105 -9.27 6.17 12.50
CA LEU A 105 -9.56 4.74 12.56
C LEU A 105 -10.41 4.25 11.39
N HIS A 106 -11.23 5.14 10.82
CA HIS A 106 -12.08 4.83 9.66
C HIS A 106 -11.48 5.29 8.33
N HIS A 107 -10.25 5.84 8.33
CA HIS A 107 -9.61 6.37 7.13
C HIS A 107 -9.65 5.40 5.95
N PHE A 108 -9.28 4.14 6.18
CA PHE A 108 -9.24 3.12 5.13
C PHE A 108 -10.59 2.43 4.86
N SER A 109 -11.55 2.56 5.75
CA SER A 109 -12.90 1.99 5.59
C SER A 109 -13.90 2.97 5.01
N THR A 110 -13.57 4.26 4.97
CA THR A 110 -14.42 5.31 4.46
C THR A 110 -14.14 5.55 2.97
N ALA A 111 -15.20 5.57 2.16
CA ALA A 111 -15.09 5.98 0.77
C ALA A 111 -14.75 7.47 0.70
N THR A 112 -13.81 7.82 -0.17
CA THR A 112 -13.42 9.19 -0.47
C THR A 112 -13.76 9.50 -1.94
N GLU A 113 -13.61 10.75 -2.34
CA GLU A 113 -13.73 11.12 -3.74
C GLU A 113 -12.72 10.36 -4.63
N TYR A 114 -11.55 10.04 -4.09
CA TYR A 114 -10.46 9.33 -4.75
C TYR A 114 -10.57 7.82 -4.66
N PHE A 115 -11.05 7.29 -3.55
CA PHE A 115 -11.24 5.87 -3.31
C PHE A 115 -12.71 5.56 -3.04
N ARG A 116 -13.53 5.59 -4.09
CA ARG A 116 -14.99 5.41 -3.98
C ARG A 116 -15.43 4.09 -3.37
N ASN A 117 -14.59 3.07 -3.45
CA ASN A 117 -14.83 1.77 -2.83
C ASN A 117 -14.13 1.62 -1.47
N ALA A 118 -13.59 2.73 -0.92
CA ALA A 118 -12.66 2.73 0.19
C ALA A 118 -11.42 1.86 -0.08
N ARG A 119 -10.60 1.64 0.94
CA ARG A 119 -9.39 0.79 0.84
C ARG A 119 -9.54 -0.52 1.62
N GLY A 120 -10.75 -0.91 1.94
CA GLY A 120 -11.05 -2.19 2.58
C GLY A 120 -10.75 -2.26 4.08
N GLY A 121 -10.53 -1.14 4.75
CA GLY A 121 -10.19 -1.11 6.17
C GLY A 121 -11.23 -1.73 7.10
N ASP A 122 -10.77 -2.15 8.27
CA ASP A 122 -11.56 -2.67 9.38
C ASP A 122 -11.63 -1.68 10.54
N PHE A 123 -12.74 -1.66 11.23
CA PHE A 123 -12.93 -0.95 12.50
C PHE A 123 -13.50 -1.88 13.60
N GLU A 124 -13.67 -3.17 13.30
CA GLU A 124 -13.97 -4.25 14.22
C GLU A 124 -12.79 -5.21 14.29
N LEU A 125 -12.16 -5.30 15.45
CA LEU A 125 -10.92 -6.04 15.64
C LEU A 125 -11.15 -7.17 16.65
N LEU A 126 -11.09 -8.42 16.19
CA LEU A 126 -11.20 -9.61 17.02
C LEU A 126 -9.99 -9.71 17.95
N ILE A 127 -10.22 -9.94 19.24
CA ILE A 127 -9.16 -10.10 20.22
C ILE A 127 -8.71 -11.56 20.20
N ARG A 128 -7.47 -11.80 19.71
CA ARG A 128 -6.90 -13.13 19.60
C ARG A 128 -6.09 -13.56 20.82
N GLY A 129 -5.74 -12.61 21.69
CA GLY A 129 -5.00 -12.89 22.92
C GLY A 129 -3.93 -11.85 23.23
N ASN A 130 -3.01 -12.25 24.10
CA ASN A 130 -1.89 -11.43 24.54
C ASN A 130 -0.58 -12.19 24.37
N GLN A 131 0.48 -11.49 24.00
CA GLN A 131 1.85 -11.97 24.00
C GLN A 131 2.71 -10.97 24.78
N ALA A 132 3.04 -11.28 26.01
CA ALA A 132 3.60 -10.30 26.96
C ALA A 132 2.71 -9.05 27.06
N ASP A 133 3.25 -7.88 26.81
CA ASP A 133 2.49 -6.62 26.87
C ASP A 133 1.71 -6.30 25.58
N THR A 134 2.01 -7.01 24.49
CA THR A 134 1.34 -6.84 23.18
C THR A 134 -0.04 -7.52 23.20
N ILE A 135 -1.05 -6.82 22.70
CA ILE A 135 -2.37 -7.38 22.43
C ILE A 135 -2.41 -7.82 20.97
N LEU A 136 -2.83 -9.05 20.72
CA LEU A 136 -2.96 -9.61 19.37
C LEU A 136 -4.42 -9.44 18.93
N LEU A 137 -4.60 -8.73 17.83
CA LEU A 137 -5.89 -8.45 17.21
C LEU A 137 -5.91 -9.01 15.78
N GLU A 138 -7.10 -9.17 15.21
CA GLU A 138 -7.33 -9.55 13.83
C GLU A 138 -8.52 -8.77 13.28
N GLY A 139 -8.36 -8.19 12.10
CA GLY A 139 -9.47 -7.53 11.42
C GLY A 139 -10.61 -8.52 11.13
N ARG A 140 -11.84 -8.18 11.48
CA ARG A 140 -13.00 -9.08 11.26
C ARG A 140 -13.25 -9.34 9.78
N LYS A 141 -13.05 -8.33 8.94
CA LYS A 141 -13.28 -8.40 7.49
C LYS A 141 -12.04 -8.82 6.72
N THR A 142 -10.89 -8.27 7.10
CA THR A 142 -9.64 -8.45 6.35
C THR A 142 -8.87 -9.68 6.77
N HIS A 143 -9.13 -10.22 7.96
CA HIS A 143 -8.36 -11.29 8.60
C HIS A 143 -6.87 -10.96 8.80
N ASN A 144 -6.49 -9.69 8.65
CA ASN A 144 -5.13 -9.26 8.89
C ASN A 144 -4.83 -9.23 10.38
N GLN A 145 -3.66 -9.77 10.73
CA GLN A 145 -3.17 -9.72 12.11
C GLN A 145 -2.67 -8.31 12.43
N ILE A 146 -3.04 -7.84 13.61
CA ILE A 146 -2.70 -6.52 14.11
C ILE A 146 -2.05 -6.70 15.49
N ARG A 147 -0.89 -6.08 15.67
CA ARG A 147 -0.20 -6.03 16.96
C ARG A 147 -0.43 -4.67 17.58
N LEU A 148 -1.01 -4.66 18.76
CA LEU A 148 -1.19 -3.46 19.57
C LEU A 148 -0.11 -3.46 20.65
N GLU A 149 0.92 -2.64 20.49
CA GLU A 149 2.14 -2.60 21.30
C GLU A 149 2.16 -1.32 22.14
N PRO A 150 2.35 -1.40 23.47
CA PRO A 150 2.43 -0.20 24.31
C PRO A 150 3.72 0.57 23.98
N ILE A 151 3.62 1.89 23.90
CA ILE A 151 4.78 2.78 23.72
C ILE A 151 4.88 3.78 24.87
N ASN A 152 6.11 4.13 25.23
CA ASN A 152 6.42 5.07 26.32
C ASN A 152 6.96 6.41 25.80
N VAL A 153 6.85 6.65 24.49
CA VAL A 153 7.27 7.89 23.83
C VAL A 153 6.05 8.55 23.19
N GLU A 154 6.13 9.84 22.97
CA GLU A 154 5.07 10.56 22.26
C GLU A 154 5.03 10.12 20.79
N PRO A 155 3.83 9.84 20.23
CA PRO A 155 3.67 9.42 18.84
C PRO A 155 4.40 10.33 17.83
N SER A 156 4.42 11.63 18.06
CA SER A 156 5.09 12.60 17.18
C SER A 156 6.58 12.31 16.98
N GLN A 157 7.26 11.75 17.97
CA GLN A 157 8.68 11.41 17.86
C GLN A 157 8.90 10.18 16.97
N GLU A 158 8.07 9.14 17.14
CA GLU A 158 8.10 7.96 16.27
C GLU A 158 7.68 8.33 14.84
N ILE A 159 6.60 9.09 14.67
CA ILE A 159 6.09 9.53 13.38
C ILE A 159 7.15 10.32 12.61
N ALA A 160 7.84 11.26 13.27
CA ALA A 160 8.92 12.03 12.63
C ALA A 160 10.05 11.11 12.11
N SER A 161 10.41 10.09 12.89
CA SER A 161 11.43 9.12 12.49
C SER A 161 10.95 8.23 11.33
N ILE A 162 9.70 7.76 11.38
CA ILE A 162 9.05 6.97 10.33
C ILE A 162 8.97 7.76 9.02
N GLN A 163 8.53 9.02 9.08
CA GLN A 163 8.46 9.91 7.92
C GLN A 163 9.84 10.13 7.30
N LYS A 164 10.88 10.28 8.12
CA LYS A 164 12.26 10.40 7.63
C LYS A 164 12.71 9.12 6.90
N VAL A 165 12.40 7.94 7.42
CA VAL A 165 12.70 6.66 6.74
C VAL A 165 11.94 6.58 5.42
N HIS A 166 10.65 6.89 5.41
CA HIS A 166 9.83 6.92 4.20
C HIS A 166 10.42 7.85 3.14
N GLN A 167 10.68 9.11 3.49
CA GLN A 167 11.28 10.09 2.57
C GLN A 167 12.63 9.65 2.01
N THR A 168 13.44 8.95 2.84
CA THR A 168 14.74 8.42 2.41
C THR A 168 14.58 7.30 1.39
N LEU A 169 13.60 6.42 1.59
CA LEU A 169 13.36 5.26 0.73
C LEU A 169 12.51 5.58 -0.50
N GLN A 170 11.77 6.69 -0.47
CA GLN A 170 10.87 7.08 -1.55
C GLN A 170 11.61 7.26 -2.87
N GLY A 171 11.20 6.47 -3.86
CA GLY A 171 11.79 6.47 -5.20
C GLY A 171 13.17 5.80 -5.30
N LYS A 172 13.70 5.22 -4.23
CA LYS A 172 14.97 4.48 -4.31
C LYS A 172 14.79 3.13 -5.01
N GLY A 173 15.80 2.77 -5.81
CA GLY A 173 15.99 1.41 -6.28
C GLY A 173 16.89 0.61 -5.33
N ILE A 174 16.93 -0.69 -5.53
CA ILE A 174 17.84 -1.60 -4.81
C ILE A 174 18.65 -2.36 -5.85
N GLN A 175 19.97 -2.45 -5.64
CA GLN A 175 20.84 -3.21 -6.53
C GLN A 175 20.51 -4.71 -6.47
N PRO A 176 20.56 -5.42 -7.62
CA PRO A 176 20.47 -6.87 -7.63
C PRO A 176 21.54 -7.49 -6.73
N MET A 177 21.17 -8.55 -6.03
CA MET A 177 22.06 -9.17 -5.07
C MET A 177 21.90 -10.69 -4.98
N THR A 178 22.79 -11.32 -4.24
CA THR A 178 22.66 -12.72 -3.85
C THR A 178 21.93 -12.80 -2.51
N ILE A 179 20.90 -13.63 -2.43
CA ILE A 179 20.17 -13.92 -1.20
C ILE A 179 20.20 -15.43 -0.99
N GLY A 180 20.89 -15.88 0.04
CA GLY A 180 21.09 -17.30 0.30
C GLY A 180 21.72 -18.03 -0.88
N SER A 181 21.04 -19.02 -1.41
CA SER A 181 21.50 -19.80 -2.58
C SER A 181 21.17 -19.17 -3.93
N LEU A 182 20.44 -18.06 -3.99
CA LEU A 182 19.99 -17.43 -5.24
C LEU A 182 20.81 -16.19 -5.54
N SER A 183 21.48 -16.17 -6.70
CA SER A 183 22.23 -15.01 -7.20
C SER A 183 21.41 -14.23 -8.23
N GLY A 184 21.61 -12.90 -8.28
CA GLY A 184 20.92 -12.04 -9.24
C GLY A 184 19.44 -11.78 -8.92
N VAL A 185 19.05 -11.87 -7.65
CA VAL A 185 17.72 -11.49 -7.20
C VAL A 185 17.56 -9.98 -7.41
N GLN A 186 16.60 -9.59 -8.22
CA GLN A 186 16.22 -8.18 -8.41
C GLN A 186 15.15 -7.80 -7.39
N ILE A 187 15.14 -6.54 -6.96
CA ILE A 187 14.27 -6.09 -5.89
C ILE A 187 13.60 -4.78 -6.31
N ALA A 188 12.27 -4.77 -6.31
CA ALA A 188 11.44 -3.60 -6.56
C ALA A 188 10.81 -3.12 -5.26
N LEU A 189 11.13 -1.88 -4.86
CA LEU A 189 10.60 -1.24 -3.66
C LEU A 189 9.51 -0.25 -4.05
N TYR A 190 8.26 -0.57 -3.74
CA TYR A 190 7.10 0.31 -3.92
C TYR A 190 6.86 1.08 -2.61
N SER A 191 7.38 2.28 -2.55
CA SER A 191 7.46 3.06 -1.30
C SER A 191 6.11 3.62 -0.86
N THR A 192 5.23 3.99 -1.79
CA THR A 192 3.89 4.51 -1.50
C THR A 192 2.97 3.39 -1.04
N TYR A 193 2.94 2.28 -1.78
CA TYR A 193 2.12 1.11 -1.42
C TYR A 193 2.79 0.15 -0.45
N ARG A 194 3.97 0.52 0.03
CA ARG A 194 4.69 -0.19 1.10
C ARG A 194 4.74 -1.69 0.86
N THR A 195 5.16 -2.04 -0.33
CA THR A 195 5.38 -3.43 -0.74
C THR A 195 6.76 -3.58 -1.35
N MET A 196 7.36 -4.74 -1.15
CA MET A 196 8.63 -5.10 -1.75
C MET A 196 8.45 -6.38 -2.57
N GLU A 197 8.91 -6.35 -3.80
CA GLU A 197 8.85 -7.49 -4.70
C GLU A 197 10.26 -7.99 -4.98
N PHE A 198 10.50 -9.26 -4.70
CA PHE A 198 11.74 -9.96 -5.00
C PHE A 198 11.53 -10.77 -6.26
N ILE A 199 12.18 -10.36 -7.33
CA ILE A 199 12.10 -11.00 -8.65
C ILE A 199 13.24 -12.00 -8.73
N LEU A 200 12.89 -13.28 -8.73
CA LEU A 200 13.84 -14.38 -8.68
C LEU A 200 14.35 -14.69 -10.10
N PRO A 201 15.64 -15.09 -10.25
CA PRO A 201 16.17 -15.51 -11.51
C PRO A 201 15.39 -16.72 -12.05
N ALA A 202 15.26 -16.80 -13.36
CA ALA A 202 14.63 -17.94 -14.00
C ALA A 202 15.45 -19.22 -13.74
N THR A 203 14.87 -20.19 -13.06
CA THR A 203 15.55 -21.43 -12.64
C THR A 203 15.02 -22.69 -13.34
N GLY A 204 14.06 -22.57 -14.27
CA GLY A 204 13.42 -23.70 -14.95
C GLY A 204 13.59 -23.70 -16.45
N GLU A 205 13.28 -24.82 -17.10
CA GLU A 205 13.32 -24.98 -18.56
C GLU A 205 12.35 -24.03 -19.30
N ASP A 206 11.34 -23.50 -18.61
CA ASP A 206 10.36 -22.55 -19.14
C ASP A 206 10.86 -21.09 -19.16
N GLY A 207 12.02 -20.81 -18.58
CA GLY A 207 12.65 -19.48 -18.59
C GLY A 207 11.82 -18.37 -17.94
N LYS A 208 10.81 -18.71 -17.10
CA LYS A 208 9.96 -17.72 -16.45
C LYS A 208 10.55 -17.31 -15.11
N ALA A 209 10.74 -16.02 -14.95
CA ALA A 209 11.02 -15.44 -13.65
C ALA A 209 9.77 -15.57 -12.76
N THR A 210 9.98 -15.90 -11.49
CA THR A 210 8.94 -15.87 -10.46
C THR A 210 9.22 -14.71 -9.52
N SER A 211 8.19 -14.22 -8.81
CA SER A 211 8.41 -13.17 -7.81
C SER A 211 7.69 -13.49 -6.52
N ILE A 212 8.27 -12.98 -5.42
CA ILE A 212 7.66 -12.97 -4.09
C ILE A 212 7.42 -11.51 -3.74
N LYS A 213 6.17 -11.14 -3.48
CA LYS A 213 5.79 -9.80 -3.08
C LYS A 213 5.23 -9.81 -1.69
N GLU A 214 5.73 -8.93 -0.81
CA GLU A 214 5.27 -8.83 0.56
C GLU A 214 5.05 -7.37 0.97
N ALA A 215 3.99 -7.16 1.75
CA ALA A 215 3.67 -5.87 2.34
C ALA A 215 4.56 -5.58 3.55
N PHE A 216 4.86 -4.32 3.78
CA PHE A 216 5.59 -3.88 4.96
C PHE A 216 4.97 -2.61 5.57
N HIS A 217 5.31 -2.31 6.80
CA HIS A 217 5.13 -0.99 7.37
C HIS A 217 6.50 -0.36 7.70
N TYR A 218 6.55 0.95 7.71
CA TYR A 218 7.73 1.68 8.15
C TYR A 218 7.88 1.59 9.66
N THR A 219 9.12 1.49 10.12
CA THR A 219 9.49 1.58 11.53
C THR A 219 10.33 2.84 11.75
N THR A 220 10.66 3.16 12.98
CA THR A 220 11.49 4.32 13.32
C THR A 220 12.90 4.29 12.70
N ASN A 221 13.34 3.12 12.22
CA ASN A 221 14.69 2.94 11.68
C ASN A 221 14.75 2.06 10.41
N GLY A 222 13.62 1.77 9.76
CA GLY A 222 13.60 0.94 8.56
C GLY A 222 12.21 0.45 8.19
N ILE A 223 12.11 -0.82 7.79
CA ILE A 223 10.85 -1.48 7.43
C ILE A 223 10.71 -2.82 8.13
N ARG A 224 9.47 -3.25 8.35
CA ARG A 224 9.14 -4.60 8.83
C ARG A 224 8.08 -5.20 7.91
N PHE A 225 8.36 -6.39 7.40
CA PHE A 225 7.40 -7.15 6.59
C PHE A 225 6.23 -7.63 7.45
N TYR A 226 5.05 -7.74 6.81
CA TYR A 226 3.88 -8.34 7.46
C TYR A 226 4.14 -9.81 7.77
N GLU A 227 4.50 -10.59 6.75
CA GLU A 227 5.03 -11.94 6.91
C GLU A 227 6.52 -11.97 6.55
N PRO A 228 7.34 -12.72 7.28
CA PRO A 228 8.73 -12.88 6.89
C PRO A 228 8.88 -13.51 5.51
N VAL A 229 9.69 -12.91 4.65
CA VAL A 229 9.98 -13.40 3.30
C VAL A 229 11.05 -14.47 3.34
N SER A 230 10.83 -15.59 2.66
CA SER A 230 11.80 -16.70 2.57
C SER A 230 12.36 -16.81 1.15
N ILE A 231 13.65 -16.57 0.97
CA ILE A 231 14.34 -16.55 -0.33
C ILE A 231 15.67 -17.27 -0.21
N GLY A 232 15.93 -18.26 -1.09
CA GLY A 232 17.21 -18.96 -1.13
C GLY A 232 17.61 -19.63 0.19
N GLY A 233 16.63 -20.00 1.03
CA GLY A 233 16.88 -20.56 2.37
C GLY A 233 17.06 -19.51 3.48
N VAL A 234 17.02 -18.22 3.16
CA VAL A 234 17.11 -17.12 4.13
C VAL A 234 15.72 -16.58 4.43
N ARG A 235 15.45 -16.30 5.72
CA ARG A 235 14.19 -15.71 6.19
C ARG A 235 14.43 -14.28 6.66
N ILE A 236 13.78 -13.32 6.00
CA ILE A 236 13.92 -11.88 6.22
C ILE A 236 12.65 -11.33 6.83
N SER A 237 12.73 -10.76 8.02
CA SER A 237 11.54 -10.22 8.74
C SER A 237 11.50 -8.69 8.76
N ALA A 238 12.65 -8.05 8.76
CA ALA A 238 12.77 -6.60 8.83
C ALA A 238 14.10 -6.15 8.20
N LEU A 239 14.13 -4.93 7.72
CA LEU A 239 15.33 -4.29 7.18
C LEU A 239 15.52 -2.94 7.86
N LYS A 240 16.72 -2.69 8.38
CA LYS A 240 17.10 -1.46 9.05
C LYS A 240 17.85 -0.54 8.08
N LEU A 241 17.49 0.73 8.07
CA LEU A 241 18.22 1.73 7.30
C LEU A 241 19.62 1.95 7.91
N SER A 242 20.67 1.92 7.09
CA SER A 242 22.02 2.24 7.53
C SER A 242 22.14 3.70 7.97
N GLU A 243 23.11 4.03 8.81
CA GLU A 243 23.30 5.38 9.35
C GLU A 243 23.57 6.42 8.25
N ASP A 244 24.28 6.03 7.19
CA ASP A 244 24.57 6.84 6.02
C ASP A 244 23.42 6.85 4.97
N ALA A 245 22.34 6.17 5.27
CA ALA A 245 21.17 6.02 4.39
C ALA A 245 21.49 5.43 2.98
N SER A 246 22.57 4.68 2.86
CA SER A 246 22.99 4.06 1.59
C SER A 246 22.46 2.65 1.38
N SER A 247 21.95 2.01 2.43
CA SER A 247 21.56 0.60 2.39
C SER A 247 20.45 0.28 3.38
N LEU A 248 19.70 -0.80 3.08
CA LEU A 248 18.87 -1.48 4.06
C LEU A 248 19.60 -2.76 4.52
N LEU A 249 19.61 -3.03 5.82
CA LEU A 249 20.38 -4.09 6.46
C LEU A 249 19.44 -5.14 7.06
N ASP A 250 19.59 -6.39 6.67
CA ASP A 250 19.09 -7.52 7.44
C ASP A 250 20.14 -7.94 8.45
N GLU A 251 20.02 -7.41 9.66
CA GLU A 251 20.98 -7.68 10.73
C GLU A 251 21.00 -9.16 11.16
N SER A 252 19.88 -9.88 10.96
CA SER A 252 19.75 -11.29 11.34
C SER A 252 20.56 -12.24 10.46
N ASN A 253 20.69 -11.91 9.18
CA ASN A 253 21.35 -12.73 8.18
C ASN A 253 22.62 -12.06 7.60
N GLY A 254 22.92 -10.83 8.00
CA GLY A 254 24.08 -10.08 7.50
C GLY A 254 23.94 -9.63 6.03
N LEU A 255 22.72 -9.51 5.53
CA LEU A 255 22.48 -9.06 4.14
C LEU A 255 22.47 -7.53 4.05
N VAL A 256 23.04 -7.01 2.97
CA VAL A 256 23.11 -5.57 2.69
C VAL A 256 22.43 -5.27 1.37
N PHE A 257 21.29 -4.58 1.42
CA PHE A 257 20.49 -4.14 0.28
C PHE A 257 20.92 -2.73 -0.10
N LYS A 258 21.83 -2.59 -1.05
CA LYS A 258 22.37 -1.28 -1.46
C LYS A 258 21.31 -0.48 -2.20
N LEU A 259 21.05 0.73 -1.72
CA LEU A 259 20.12 1.67 -2.33
C LEU A 259 20.77 2.36 -3.53
N THR A 260 19.96 2.62 -4.57
CA THR A 260 20.38 3.34 -5.77
C THR A 260 19.44 4.50 -6.05
N THR A 261 19.95 5.51 -6.74
CA THR A 261 19.11 6.61 -7.24
C THR A 261 18.73 6.30 -8.68
N PRO A 262 17.44 6.18 -9.01
CA PRO A 262 17.02 5.90 -10.36
C PRO A 262 17.28 7.08 -11.29
N ILE A 263 17.31 6.80 -12.58
CA ILE A 263 17.45 7.83 -13.62
C ILE A 263 16.21 8.74 -13.72
N LEU A 264 15.04 8.23 -13.31
CA LEU A 264 13.78 8.96 -13.23
C LEU A 264 13.29 9.00 -11.79
N ASP A 265 12.98 10.18 -11.30
CA ASP A 265 12.41 10.41 -9.99
C ASP A 265 10.99 10.99 -10.13
N PHE A 266 10.01 10.11 -10.17
CA PHE A 266 8.61 10.48 -10.32
C PHE A 266 8.00 11.08 -9.05
N TYR A 267 8.66 10.96 -7.91
CA TYR A 267 8.18 11.53 -6.65
C TYR A 267 8.55 13.00 -6.49
N ARG A 268 9.65 13.43 -7.13
CA ARG A 268 10.16 14.81 -7.04
C ARG A 268 10.02 15.61 -8.32
N ASN A 269 9.85 14.91 -9.46
CA ASN A 269 9.80 15.53 -10.76
C ASN A 269 8.52 15.15 -11.52
N LYS A 270 8.09 16.05 -12.39
CA LYS A 270 6.97 15.88 -13.30
C LYS A 270 7.48 15.71 -14.72
N TYR A 271 6.86 14.79 -15.44
CA TYR A 271 7.23 14.47 -16.81
C TYR A 271 6.00 14.54 -17.71
N ALA A 272 6.12 15.19 -18.85
CA ALA A 272 5.11 15.10 -19.90
C ALA A 272 5.32 13.85 -20.75
N VAL A 273 4.29 13.05 -20.93
CA VAL A 273 4.30 11.87 -21.81
C VAL A 273 4.00 12.32 -23.23
N LYS A 274 4.89 12.01 -24.15
CA LYS A 274 4.70 12.32 -25.57
C LYS A 274 3.91 11.20 -26.25
N LEU A 275 2.61 11.38 -26.36
CA LEU A 275 1.70 10.41 -26.97
C LEU A 275 1.38 10.82 -28.42
N ALA A 276 2.40 10.82 -29.27
CA ALA A 276 2.29 11.14 -30.69
C ALA A 276 3.04 10.13 -31.53
N GLU A 277 2.73 10.09 -32.81
CA GLU A 277 3.50 9.31 -33.79
C GLU A 277 4.99 9.69 -33.73
N GLY A 278 5.87 8.69 -33.69
CA GLY A 278 7.31 8.89 -33.54
C GLY A 278 7.82 9.10 -32.12
N SER A 279 6.93 9.40 -31.15
CA SER A 279 7.28 9.54 -29.73
C SER A 279 6.60 8.50 -28.83
N ALA A 280 5.73 7.69 -29.39
CA ALA A 280 5.17 6.50 -28.73
C ALA A 280 4.91 5.42 -29.76
N SER A 281 4.99 4.18 -29.34
CA SER A 281 4.67 3.04 -30.21
C SER A 281 3.21 3.05 -30.64
N LEU A 282 2.94 2.41 -31.76
CA LEU A 282 1.57 2.27 -32.29
C LEU A 282 0.63 1.63 -31.25
N GLN A 283 1.13 0.73 -30.42
CA GLN A 283 0.37 0.07 -29.36
C GLN A 283 -0.13 1.05 -28.32
N PHE A 284 0.69 2.01 -27.87
CA PHE A 284 0.27 3.07 -26.96
C PHE A 284 -0.51 4.17 -27.69
N TYR A 285 0.06 4.73 -28.74
CA TYR A 285 -0.53 5.85 -29.46
C TYR A 285 -1.86 5.47 -30.14
N GLY A 286 -1.89 4.31 -30.81
CA GLY A 286 -3.09 3.82 -31.47
C GLY A 286 -4.22 3.50 -30.50
N SER A 287 -3.89 2.91 -29.34
CA SER A 287 -4.88 2.65 -28.30
C SER A 287 -5.44 3.94 -27.71
N LEU A 288 -4.60 4.93 -27.42
CA LEU A 288 -5.06 6.25 -26.95
C LEU A 288 -5.93 6.96 -27.99
N ARG A 289 -5.54 6.88 -29.26
CA ARG A 289 -6.34 7.45 -30.37
C ARG A 289 -7.75 6.84 -30.43
N SER A 290 -7.88 5.56 -30.11
CA SER A 290 -9.19 4.89 -30.00
C SER A 290 -9.99 5.40 -28.82
N VAL A 291 -9.36 5.60 -27.66
CA VAL A 291 -10.00 6.23 -26.48
C VAL A 291 -10.48 7.63 -26.82
N ASN A 292 -9.63 8.46 -27.42
CA ASN A 292 -10.01 9.83 -27.79
C ASN A 292 -11.18 9.89 -28.79
N LYS A 293 -11.21 8.98 -29.76
CA LYS A 293 -12.34 8.89 -30.71
C LYS A 293 -13.65 8.56 -29.99
N GLU A 294 -13.61 7.65 -29.03
CA GLU A 294 -14.79 7.30 -28.24
C GLU A 294 -15.25 8.48 -27.40
N MET A 295 -14.33 9.23 -26.82
CA MET A 295 -14.61 10.44 -26.05
C MET A 295 -15.29 11.52 -26.92
N VAL A 296 -14.74 11.78 -28.11
CA VAL A 296 -15.35 12.71 -29.08
C VAL A 296 -16.74 12.26 -29.48
N ARG A 297 -16.93 10.95 -29.71
CA ARG A 297 -18.27 10.41 -30.07
C ARG A 297 -19.29 10.59 -28.95
N GLN A 298 -18.88 10.41 -27.69
CA GLN A 298 -19.79 10.51 -26.52
C GLN A 298 -20.15 11.97 -26.18
N TYR A 299 -19.21 12.89 -26.34
CA TYR A 299 -19.32 14.25 -25.82
C TYR A 299 -19.37 15.33 -26.90
N GLY A 300 -19.17 14.96 -28.17
CA GLY A 300 -19.29 15.87 -29.30
C GLY A 300 -18.21 16.95 -29.40
N GLU A 301 -17.15 16.87 -28.58
CA GLU A 301 -16.10 17.88 -28.48
C GLU A 301 -14.81 17.42 -29.14
N GLN A 302 -14.11 18.31 -29.82
CA GLN A 302 -12.75 18.03 -30.26
C GLN A 302 -11.78 18.22 -29.08
N LEU A 303 -11.23 17.14 -28.59
CA LEU A 303 -10.36 17.14 -27.41
C LEU A 303 -8.92 16.79 -27.81
N SER A 304 -7.96 17.56 -27.31
CA SER A 304 -6.56 17.14 -27.25
C SER A 304 -6.28 16.50 -25.88
N THR A 305 -5.34 15.57 -25.82
CA THR A 305 -4.97 14.87 -24.59
C THR A 305 -3.55 15.15 -24.25
N THR A 306 -3.30 15.61 -23.02
CA THR A 306 -1.96 15.69 -22.43
C THR A 306 -1.91 14.72 -21.27
N MET A 307 -0.82 13.99 -21.13
CA MET A 307 -0.59 13.11 -19.99
C MET A 307 0.70 13.50 -19.29
N TYR A 308 0.62 13.47 -17.95
CA TYR A 308 1.75 13.70 -17.08
C TYR A 308 1.97 12.49 -16.17
N LEU A 309 3.23 12.23 -15.86
CA LEU A 309 3.63 11.26 -14.84
C LEU A 309 4.49 11.96 -13.79
N GLY A 310 4.31 11.60 -12.55
CA GLY A 310 5.19 12.04 -11.46
C GLY A 310 4.55 13.00 -10.49
N SER A 311 5.41 13.76 -9.81
CA SER A 311 5.05 14.66 -8.73
C SER A 311 3.95 15.63 -9.13
N ASN A 312 2.97 15.74 -8.26
CA ASN A 312 1.88 16.67 -8.44
C ASN A 312 2.20 17.94 -7.69
N THR A 313 2.33 19.06 -8.42
CA THR A 313 2.39 20.37 -7.78
C THR A 313 0.95 20.80 -7.47
N ALA A 314 0.71 21.25 -6.26
CA ALA A 314 -0.60 21.64 -5.75
C ALA A 314 -1.38 22.65 -6.62
N SER A 315 -0.74 23.29 -7.59
CA SER A 315 -1.35 24.20 -8.55
C SER A 315 -2.01 23.50 -9.75
N ASP A 316 -1.71 22.23 -9.98
CA ASP A 316 -2.07 21.54 -11.24
C ASP A 316 -3.23 20.58 -11.12
N VAL A 317 -3.61 20.23 -9.92
CA VAL A 317 -4.71 19.30 -9.67
C VAL A 317 -5.48 19.75 -8.43
N GLU A 318 -6.77 19.92 -8.58
CA GLU A 318 -7.70 20.04 -7.44
C GLU A 318 -7.67 18.78 -6.53
N ALA A 319 -6.78 17.86 -6.83
CA ALA A 319 -6.58 16.58 -6.18
C ALA A 319 -5.20 16.48 -5.55
N SER A 320 -4.97 17.09 -4.42
CA SER A 320 -3.99 16.54 -3.50
C SER A 320 -4.63 15.31 -2.87
N LEU A 321 -4.21 14.12 -3.25
CA LEU A 321 -4.51 12.92 -2.50
C LEU A 321 -3.96 13.11 -1.09
N GLU A 322 -4.84 13.57 -0.18
CA GLU A 322 -4.68 13.60 1.27
C GLU A 322 -3.26 13.88 1.80
N GLY A 323 -2.63 14.98 1.32
CA GLY A 323 -1.39 15.47 1.91
C GLY A 323 -0.14 14.62 1.71
N ASN A 324 -0.21 13.54 0.97
CA ASN A 324 0.94 12.69 0.68
C ASN A 324 1.54 13.01 -0.68
N ASP A 325 2.88 12.99 -0.75
CA ASP A 325 3.68 13.08 -1.97
C ASP A 325 3.46 11.85 -2.86
N THR A 326 2.27 11.68 -3.39
CA THR A 326 1.96 10.59 -4.29
C THR A 326 2.34 10.93 -5.71
N SER A 327 3.00 10.01 -6.37
CA SER A 327 3.20 10.08 -7.80
C SER A 327 1.92 9.73 -8.52
N LEU A 328 1.53 10.56 -9.48
CA LEU A 328 0.28 10.43 -10.20
C LEU A 328 0.52 10.24 -11.70
N ALA A 329 -0.39 9.50 -12.34
CA ALA A 329 -0.61 9.58 -13.77
C ALA A 329 -1.83 10.45 -14.01
N THR A 330 -1.63 11.66 -14.51
CA THR A 330 -2.71 12.61 -14.78
C THR A 330 -2.93 12.79 -16.26
N MET A 331 -4.17 12.62 -16.72
CA MET A 331 -4.59 12.88 -18.09
C MET A 331 -5.50 14.10 -18.12
N LEU A 332 -5.16 15.05 -18.97
CA LEU A 332 -5.95 16.27 -19.18
C LEU A 332 -6.49 16.28 -20.61
N TRP A 333 -7.78 16.53 -20.76
CA TRP A 333 -8.42 16.78 -22.04
C TRP A 333 -8.73 18.26 -22.18
N HIS A 334 -8.19 18.88 -23.20
CA HIS A 334 -8.39 20.27 -23.52
C HIS A 334 -9.38 20.40 -24.67
N ASP A 335 -10.33 21.32 -24.55
CA ASP A 335 -11.19 21.70 -25.68
C ASP A 335 -10.34 22.45 -26.72
N LEU A 336 -10.25 21.90 -27.91
CA LEU A 336 -9.51 22.52 -29.03
C LEU A 336 -10.17 23.82 -29.54
N ASN A 337 -11.43 24.05 -29.20
CA ASN A 337 -12.13 25.27 -29.54
C ASN A 337 -11.93 26.39 -28.52
N ASP A 338 -11.30 26.12 -27.39
CA ASP A 338 -10.99 27.14 -26.39
C ASP A 338 -9.74 27.92 -26.80
N THR A 339 -9.95 28.99 -27.57
CA THR A 339 -8.90 29.92 -28.05
C THR A 339 -8.20 30.68 -26.93
N LYS A 340 -8.68 30.60 -25.67
CA LYS A 340 -8.12 31.32 -24.51
C LYS A 340 -7.19 30.44 -23.67
N GLY A 341 -7.06 29.15 -23.97
CA GLY A 341 -6.16 28.20 -23.29
C GLY A 341 -6.40 28.04 -21.77
N LYS A 342 -7.59 28.39 -21.30
CA LYS A 342 -7.92 28.46 -19.86
C LYS A 342 -8.77 27.31 -19.36
N SER A 343 -9.42 26.56 -20.22
CA SER A 343 -10.27 25.46 -19.76
C SER A 343 -9.53 24.12 -19.92
N VAL A 344 -9.02 23.62 -18.84
CA VAL A 344 -8.86 22.17 -18.69
C VAL A 344 -10.29 21.64 -18.59
N GLY A 345 -10.84 21.20 -19.70
CA GLY A 345 -12.22 20.77 -19.73
C GLY A 345 -12.48 19.58 -18.83
N ARG A 346 -11.49 18.69 -18.65
CA ARG A 346 -11.67 17.42 -17.92
C ARG A 346 -10.30 16.81 -17.55
N SER A 347 -10.22 16.24 -16.35
CA SER A 347 -9.03 15.54 -15.89
C SER A 347 -9.37 14.17 -15.33
N LEU A 348 -8.43 13.25 -15.43
CA LEU A 348 -8.41 11.96 -14.74
C LEU A 348 -7.03 11.77 -14.13
N SER A 349 -6.98 11.44 -12.85
CA SER A 349 -5.75 11.09 -12.19
C SER A 349 -5.83 9.68 -11.62
N TYR A 350 -4.73 8.95 -11.75
CA TYR A 350 -4.55 7.64 -11.18
C TYR A 350 -3.36 7.69 -10.24
N GLU A 351 -3.55 7.26 -9.03
CA GLU A 351 -2.43 7.02 -8.13
C GLU A 351 -1.58 5.90 -8.69
N MET A 352 -0.29 6.14 -8.82
CA MET A 352 0.68 5.17 -9.32
C MET A 352 1.87 5.13 -8.39
N ASP A 353 2.37 3.95 -8.14
CA ASP A 353 3.66 3.76 -7.51
C ASP A 353 4.70 3.32 -8.54
N PHE A 354 5.94 3.65 -8.29
CA PHE A 354 7.05 3.39 -9.20
C PHE A 354 8.18 2.72 -8.43
N ALA A 355 8.68 1.63 -8.96
CA ALA A 355 9.85 0.97 -8.40
C ALA A 355 10.96 0.89 -9.44
N ALA A 356 12.12 1.43 -9.11
CA ALA A 356 13.33 1.27 -9.89
C ALA A 356 14.04 -0.02 -9.49
N HIS A 357 14.48 -0.80 -10.47
CA HIS A 357 15.24 -2.02 -10.23
C HIS A 357 16.24 -2.29 -11.36
N GLY A 358 16.90 -3.44 -11.35
CA GLY A 358 17.94 -3.77 -12.29
C GLY A 358 19.27 -3.08 -12.00
N ASP A 359 20.25 -3.33 -12.86
CA ASP A 359 21.58 -2.74 -12.73
C ASP A 359 21.50 -1.22 -12.85
N ASN A 360 22.01 -0.50 -11.83
CA ASN A 360 21.97 0.96 -11.75
C ASN A 360 20.56 1.59 -11.81
N ALA A 361 19.52 0.86 -11.39
CA ALA A 361 18.15 1.33 -11.38
C ALA A 361 17.68 1.91 -12.73
N GLN A 362 18.04 1.26 -13.82
CA GLN A 362 17.67 1.65 -15.19
C GLN A 362 16.33 1.07 -15.65
N GLU A 363 15.72 0.22 -14.86
CA GLU A 363 14.41 -0.34 -15.14
C GLU A 363 13.37 0.21 -14.19
N ILE A 364 12.18 0.51 -14.70
CA ILE A 364 11.08 1.06 -13.92
C ILE A 364 9.85 0.20 -14.07
N ASN A 365 9.33 -0.24 -12.93
CA ASN A 365 8.02 -0.83 -12.81
C ASN A 365 6.98 0.24 -12.50
N PHE A 366 5.86 0.19 -13.22
CA PHE A 366 4.68 0.95 -12.89
C PHE A 366 3.69 0.06 -12.16
N PHE A 367 3.20 0.54 -11.04
CA PHE A 367 2.15 -0.11 -10.29
C PHE A 367 0.99 0.88 -10.14
N ALA A 368 -0.08 0.63 -10.90
CA ALA A 368 -1.28 1.45 -10.80
C ALA A 368 -2.30 0.75 -9.92
N ILE A 369 -2.79 1.43 -8.92
CA ILE A 369 -3.99 1.07 -8.17
C ILE A 369 -5.10 2.05 -8.52
N ASP A 370 -6.32 1.72 -8.17
CA ASP A 370 -7.46 2.58 -8.41
C ASP A 370 -7.23 3.97 -7.83
N GLY A 371 -7.58 4.94 -8.58
CA GLY A 371 -7.68 6.31 -8.16
C GLY A 371 -8.55 7.04 -9.15
N ASN A 372 -9.25 8.04 -8.68
CA ASN A 372 -10.00 8.87 -9.57
C ASN A 372 -10.53 10.10 -8.91
N GLU A 373 -10.55 11.14 -9.67
CA GLU A 373 -10.89 12.39 -9.10
C GLU A 373 -11.72 13.34 -9.86
N SER A 374 -12.33 12.95 -10.89
CA SER A 374 -13.23 13.89 -11.55
C SER A 374 -14.67 13.41 -11.47
N THR A 375 -15.59 14.35 -11.47
CA THR A 375 -17.02 14.11 -11.68
C THR A 375 -17.30 13.30 -12.94
N PHE A 376 -16.33 13.22 -13.85
CA PHE A 376 -16.43 12.49 -15.12
C PHE A 376 -15.88 11.07 -15.07
N TRP A 377 -15.27 10.66 -13.95
CA TRP A 377 -14.67 9.33 -13.79
C TRP A 377 -15.59 8.18 -14.23
N TYR A 378 -16.83 8.21 -13.82
CA TYR A 378 -17.79 7.14 -14.13
C TYR A 378 -17.91 6.90 -15.64
N TYR A 379 -17.80 7.94 -16.43
CA TYR A 379 -17.93 7.86 -17.88
C TYR A 379 -16.63 7.45 -18.57
N TYR A 380 -15.47 7.83 -18.01
CA TYR A 380 -14.16 7.65 -18.63
C TYR A 380 -13.41 6.42 -18.18
N ASP A 381 -13.67 5.92 -16.98
CA ASP A 381 -12.97 4.79 -16.42
C ASP A 381 -13.02 3.56 -17.34
N ARG A 382 -14.15 3.28 -17.94
CA ARG A 382 -14.31 2.16 -18.88
C ARG A 382 -13.42 2.28 -20.12
N SER A 383 -13.18 3.50 -20.61
CA SER A 383 -12.39 3.73 -21.82
C SER A 383 -10.92 3.95 -21.51
N VAL A 384 -10.59 4.63 -20.41
CA VAL A 384 -9.22 5.05 -20.06
C VAL A 384 -8.49 4.00 -19.24
N LYS A 385 -9.15 3.36 -18.31
CA LYS A 385 -8.54 2.34 -17.42
C LYS A 385 -7.87 1.18 -18.17
N PRO A 386 -8.44 0.58 -19.23
CA PRO A 386 -7.76 -0.42 -20.00
C PRO A 386 -6.46 0.09 -20.63
N TRP A 387 -6.43 1.37 -21.04
CA TRP A 387 -5.26 1.98 -21.62
C TRP A 387 -4.19 2.29 -20.57
N ILE A 388 -4.55 2.89 -19.42
CA ILE A 388 -3.59 3.16 -18.34
C ILE A 388 -2.99 1.86 -17.78
N ASN A 389 -3.75 0.77 -17.80
CA ASN A 389 -3.27 -0.55 -17.41
C ASN A 389 -2.19 -1.11 -18.35
N LEU A 390 -2.01 -0.58 -19.56
CA LEU A 390 -0.90 -0.98 -20.44
C LEU A 390 0.46 -0.66 -19.80
N PHE A 391 0.57 0.48 -19.12
CA PHE A 391 1.80 0.86 -18.43
C PHE A 391 2.21 -0.20 -17.42
N ARG A 392 1.28 -0.64 -16.56
CA ARG A 392 1.50 -1.71 -15.59
C ARG A 392 1.76 -3.06 -16.27
N ARG A 393 0.94 -3.41 -17.25
CA ARG A 393 0.98 -4.73 -17.91
C ARG A 393 2.31 -5.00 -18.57
N TYR A 394 2.90 -3.97 -19.19
CA TYR A 394 4.14 -4.07 -19.93
C TYR A 394 5.37 -3.60 -19.14
N SER A 395 5.22 -3.30 -17.86
CA SER A 395 6.36 -3.12 -16.94
C SER A 395 7.13 -4.43 -16.75
N PRO A 396 8.44 -4.38 -16.52
CA PRO A 396 9.26 -3.18 -16.36
C PRO A 396 9.65 -2.54 -17.70
N TYR A 397 10.05 -1.26 -17.65
CA TYR A 397 10.55 -0.51 -18.79
C TYR A 397 12.01 -0.14 -18.59
N LYS A 398 12.84 -0.45 -19.57
CA LYS A 398 14.20 0.07 -19.67
C LYS A 398 14.14 1.55 -20.03
N VAL A 399 14.93 2.37 -19.33
CA VAL A 399 14.99 3.82 -19.53
C VAL A 399 16.24 4.19 -20.27
N GLU A 400 16.10 4.91 -21.37
CA GLU A 400 17.20 5.46 -22.16
C GLU A 400 17.06 6.98 -22.25
N LYS A 401 18.08 7.69 -21.78
CA LYS A 401 18.11 9.17 -21.79
C LYS A 401 18.70 9.68 -23.10
N SER A 402 18.10 10.72 -23.66
CA SER A 402 18.66 11.55 -24.71
C SER A 402 18.48 13.02 -24.39
N THR A 403 19.44 13.87 -24.79
CA THR A 403 19.36 15.31 -24.60
C THR A 403 19.46 16.00 -25.96
N SER A 404 18.48 16.83 -26.28
CA SER A 404 18.48 17.67 -27.47
C SER A 404 18.06 19.09 -27.12
N ASP A 405 18.85 20.06 -27.58
CA ASP A 405 18.61 21.50 -27.32
C ASP A 405 18.46 21.83 -25.82
N GLY A 406 19.23 21.13 -24.97
CA GLY A 406 19.20 21.30 -23.51
C GLY A 406 17.98 20.67 -22.83
N VAL A 407 17.17 19.91 -23.55
CA VAL A 407 15.98 19.24 -23.03
C VAL A 407 16.20 17.74 -22.92
N ASP A 408 16.07 17.21 -21.71
CA ASP A 408 16.12 15.77 -21.45
C ASP A 408 14.83 15.10 -21.89
N THR A 409 14.98 14.09 -22.70
CA THR A 409 13.92 13.17 -23.11
C THR A 409 14.34 11.75 -22.74
N TYR A 410 13.40 10.99 -22.22
CA TYR A 410 13.65 9.62 -21.80
C TYR A 410 12.72 8.69 -22.58
N ARG A 411 13.30 7.68 -23.22
CA ARG A 411 12.54 6.59 -23.84
C ARG A 411 12.39 5.45 -22.87
N LEU A 412 11.16 5.04 -22.65
CA LEU A 412 10.80 3.90 -21.82
C LEU A 412 10.36 2.76 -22.76
N THR A 413 11.15 1.68 -22.81
CA THR A 413 10.87 0.51 -23.66
C THR A 413 10.59 -0.70 -22.77
N SER A 414 9.42 -1.33 -22.96
CA SER A 414 9.07 -2.54 -22.21
C SER A 414 10.09 -3.66 -22.40
N THR A 415 10.53 -4.27 -21.32
CA THR A 415 11.39 -5.45 -21.34
C THR A 415 10.60 -6.73 -21.65
N LYS A 416 9.28 -6.73 -21.47
CA LYS A 416 8.40 -7.85 -21.80
C LYS A 416 8.07 -7.92 -23.30
N ASP A 417 7.89 -6.75 -23.91
CA ASP A 417 7.56 -6.64 -25.34
C ASP A 417 8.04 -5.28 -25.87
N SER A 418 9.14 -5.27 -26.58
CA SER A 418 9.79 -4.05 -27.13
C SER A 418 8.91 -3.24 -28.10
N ARG A 419 7.79 -3.79 -28.55
CA ARG A 419 6.79 -3.05 -29.32
C ARG A 419 6.04 -2.03 -28.49
N TYR A 420 6.13 -2.08 -27.13
CA TYR A 420 5.55 -1.11 -26.23
C TYR A 420 6.61 -0.17 -25.71
N TRP A 421 6.62 1.05 -26.20
CA TRP A 421 7.54 2.10 -25.79
C TRP A 421 6.87 3.48 -25.90
N PHE A 422 7.35 4.42 -25.11
CA PHE A 422 6.94 5.82 -25.16
C PHE A 422 8.05 6.73 -24.65
N ASP A 423 8.02 7.98 -25.12
CA ASP A 423 8.94 9.02 -24.69
C ASP A 423 8.30 9.92 -23.64
N ILE A 424 9.07 10.33 -22.66
CA ILE A 424 8.70 11.34 -21.69
C ILE A 424 9.74 12.47 -21.68
N LYS A 425 9.28 13.66 -21.31
CA LYS A 425 10.11 14.87 -21.24
C LYS A 425 10.02 15.42 -19.82
N ALA A 426 11.16 15.77 -19.20
CA ALA A 426 11.19 16.50 -17.94
C ALA A 426 10.57 17.90 -18.13
N LEU A 427 9.82 18.37 -17.11
CA LEU A 427 9.17 19.68 -17.10
C LEU A 427 9.86 20.65 -16.14
#